data_3a10e5a9001396e4d00bf3540bd82dd7
#
_entry.id   3a10e5a9001396e4d00bf3540bd82dd7
#
_cell.length_a   1.000
_cell.length_b   1.000
_cell.length_c   1.000
_cell.angle_alpha   90.00
_cell.angle_beta   90.00
_cell.angle_gamma   90.00
#
_symmetry.space_group_name_H-M   'P 1'
#
loop_
_entity.id
_entity.type
_entity.pdbx_description
1 polymer ?
#
loop_
_entity_poly.entity_id
_entity_poly.type
_entity_poly.pdbx_seq_one_letter_code
_entity_poly.pdbx_strand_id
1 'polypeptide(L)' 'MKRRDLVKKIATAAKRQRVGWRLSREGANHSVYTLDTVVVPIPRHREIGENLAVEIFKECEAVLGKGWWRS' A
#
# COMPACT_ATOMS: atom_id res chain seq x y z
N MET A 1 -10.38 4.09 -6.39
CA MET A 1 -10.30 4.77 -5.07
C MET A 1 -9.25 5.86 -5.11
N LYS A 2 -9.33 6.81 -4.22
CA LYS A 2 -8.32 7.87 -4.16
C LYS A 2 -7.01 7.33 -3.63
N ARG A 3 -5.92 7.79 -4.22
CA ARG A 3 -4.57 7.38 -3.81
C ARG A 3 -4.35 7.58 -2.30
N ARG A 4 -4.77 8.74 -1.77
CA ARG A 4 -4.59 9.01 -0.35
C ARG A 4 -5.33 8.02 0.54
N ASP A 5 -6.50 7.56 0.09
CA ASP A 5 -7.29 6.59 0.85
C ASP A 5 -6.64 5.20 0.82
N LEU A 6 -6.07 4.84 -0.33
CA LEU A 6 -5.34 3.59 -0.46
C LEU A 6 -4.12 3.58 0.47
N VAL A 7 -3.32 4.64 0.44
CA VAL A 7 -2.13 4.75 1.30
C VAL A 7 -2.53 4.73 2.76
N LYS A 8 -3.60 5.44 3.12
CA LYS A 8 -4.09 5.48 4.49
C LYS A 8 -4.57 4.10 4.96
N LYS A 9 -5.23 3.37 4.07
CA LYS A 9 -5.73 2.02 4.41
C LYS A 9 -4.59 1.08 4.75
N ILE A 10 -3.53 1.11 3.95
CA ILE A 10 -2.34 0.31 4.22
C ILE A 10 -1.67 0.76 5.53
N ALA A 11 -1.51 2.07 5.70
CA ALA A 11 -0.87 2.63 6.89
C ALA A 11 -1.64 2.25 8.17
N THR A 12 -2.96 2.29 8.12
CA THR A 12 -3.79 1.92 9.27
C THR A 12 -3.63 0.45 9.64
N ALA A 13 -3.64 -0.43 8.63
CA ALA A 13 -3.46 -1.86 8.87
C ALA A 13 -2.06 -2.16 9.41
N ALA A 14 -1.05 -1.50 8.85
CA ALA A 14 0.33 -1.66 9.32
C ALA A 14 0.47 -1.25 10.79
N LYS A 15 -0.15 -0.13 11.15
CA LYS A 15 -0.11 0.35 12.54
C LYS A 15 -0.77 -0.64 13.49
N ARG A 16 -1.93 -1.19 13.09
CA ARG A 16 -2.62 -2.19 13.90
C ARG A 16 -1.78 -3.43 14.15
N GLN A 17 -1.04 -3.83 13.14
CA GLN A 17 -0.23 -5.04 13.22
C GLN A 17 1.20 -4.77 13.67
N ARG A 18 1.51 -3.49 13.96
CA ARG A 18 2.82 -3.06 14.46
C ARG A 18 3.95 -3.40 13.49
N VAL A 19 3.69 -3.23 12.19
CA VAL A 19 4.73 -3.38 11.17
C VAL A 19 5.07 -2.02 10.59
N GLY A 20 6.29 -1.87 10.12
CA GLY A 20 6.76 -0.60 9.56
C GLY A 20 6.12 -0.29 8.23
N TRP A 21 5.76 0.95 8.03
CA TRP A 21 5.24 1.47 6.76
C TRP A 21 5.85 2.86 6.56
N ARG A 22 6.61 3.01 5.49
CA ARG A 22 7.28 4.29 5.26
C ARG A 22 7.51 4.53 3.76
N LEU A 23 7.62 5.80 3.41
CA LEU A 23 8.03 6.20 2.08
C LEU A 23 9.55 6.04 2.00
N SER A 24 10.02 5.12 1.15
CA SER A 24 11.43 4.86 0.99
C SER A 24 12.09 5.83 0.03
N ARG A 25 11.43 6.12 -1.10
CA ARG A 25 11.94 7.08 -2.07
C ARG A 25 10.85 7.48 -3.05
N GLU A 26 11.07 8.61 -3.73
CA GLU A 26 10.21 9.04 -4.81
C GLU A 26 10.87 8.68 -6.13
N GLY A 27 10.21 7.84 -6.92
CA GLY A 27 10.63 7.53 -8.27
C GLY A 27 10.01 8.51 -9.26
N ALA A 28 10.27 8.30 -10.56
CA ALA A 28 9.77 9.17 -11.61
C ALA A 28 8.23 9.19 -11.66
N ASN A 29 7.61 8.00 -11.60
CA ASN A 29 6.16 7.86 -11.74
C ASN A 29 5.51 7.20 -10.53
N HIS A 30 6.28 6.79 -9.56
CA HIS A 30 5.79 6.05 -8.39
C HIS A 30 6.43 6.56 -7.13
N SER A 31 5.64 6.58 -6.05
CA SER A 31 6.19 6.67 -4.71
C SER A 31 6.48 5.26 -4.25
N VAL A 32 7.71 4.99 -3.83
CA VAL A 32 8.11 3.65 -3.42
C VAL A 32 8.04 3.57 -1.90
N TYR A 33 7.09 2.81 -1.41
CA TYR A 33 6.92 2.56 0.02
C TYR A 33 7.55 1.23 0.40
N THR A 34 7.85 1.10 1.67
CA THR A 34 8.31 -0.18 2.21
C THR A 34 7.38 -0.57 3.36
N LEU A 35 6.81 -1.76 3.26
CA LEU A 35 5.96 -2.36 4.28
C LEU A 35 6.76 -3.51 4.89
N ASP A 36 7.27 -3.30 6.10
CA ASP A 36 8.22 -4.21 6.72
C ASP A 36 9.41 -4.41 5.76
N THR A 37 9.56 -5.57 5.12
CA THR A 37 10.62 -5.82 4.16
C THR A 37 10.12 -5.83 2.70
N VAL A 38 8.82 -5.59 2.50
CA VAL A 38 8.20 -5.68 1.17
C VAL A 38 8.15 -4.29 0.52
N VAL A 39 8.64 -4.22 -0.71
CA VAL A 39 8.61 -2.97 -1.48
C VAL A 39 7.28 -2.85 -2.18
N VAL A 40 6.62 -1.71 -1.98
CA VAL A 40 5.28 -1.46 -2.52
C VAL A 40 5.29 -0.16 -3.32
N PRO A 41 5.48 -0.23 -4.64
CA PRO A 41 5.40 0.97 -5.50
C PRO A 41 3.94 1.40 -5.64
N ILE A 42 3.69 2.68 -5.46
CA ILE A 42 2.34 3.23 -5.60
C ILE A 42 2.38 4.36 -6.64
N PRO A 43 1.57 4.26 -7.72
CA PRO A 43 1.52 5.31 -8.73
C PRO A 43 1.10 6.64 -8.11
N ARG A 44 1.61 7.74 -8.67
CA ARG A 44 1.27 9.07 -8.16
C ARG A 44 0.01 9.66 -8.80
N HIS A 45 -0.84 8.82 -9.36
CA HIS A 45 -2.13 9.23 -9.86
C HIS A 45 -3.07 9.53 -8.68
N ARG A 46 -3.85 10.58 -8.82
CA ARG A 46 -4.81 10.98 -7.80
C ARG A 46 -5.87 9.90 -7.56
N GLU A 47 -6.30 9.26 -8.65
CA GLU A 47 -7.27 8.17 -8.61
C GLU A 47 -6.58 6.88 -9.01
N ILE A 48 -6.81 5.81 -8.26
CA ILE A 48 -6.28 4.50 -8.57
C ILE A 48 -7.46 3.58 -8.89
N GLY A 49 -7.44 2.97 -10.08
CA GLY A 49 -8.50 2.07 -10.49
C GLY A 49 -8.62 0.87 -9.55
N GLU A 50 -9.82 0.29 -9.49
CA GLU A 50 -10.09 -0.81 -8.57
C GLU A 50 -9.17 -2.01 -8.76
N ASN A 51 -8.90 -2.39 -10.01
CA ASN A 51 -8.04 -3.55 -10.27
C ASN A 51 -6.62 -3.30 -9.78
N LEU A 52 -6.10 -2.11 -10.02
CA LEU A 52 -4.75 -1.77 -9.58
C LEU A 52 -4.70 -1.66 -8.06
N ALA A 53 -5.75 -1.11 -7.44
CA ALA A 53 -5.81 -1.03 -5.98
C ALA A 53 -5.76 -2.42 -5.35
N VAL A 54 -6.50 -3.37 -5.90
CA VAL A 54 -6.49 -4.76 -5.41
C VAL A 54 -5.11 -5.39 -5.60
N GLU A 55 -4.46 -5.13 -6.73
CA GLU A 55 -3.11 -5.64 -6.96
C GLU A 55 -2.13 -5.12 -5.90
N ILE A 56 -2.23 -3.84 -5.57
CA ILE A 56 -1.37 -3.24 -4.54
C ILE A 56 -1.68 -3.87 -3.18
N PHE A 57 -2.95 -4.05 -2.85
CA PHE A 57 -3.34 -4.68 -1.60
C PHE A 57 -2.83 -6.11 -1.51
N LYS A 58 -2.86 -6.84 -2.63
CA LYS A 58 -2.34 -8.21 -2.67
C LYS A 58 -0.83 -8.26 -2.43
N GLU A 59 -0.10 -7.25 -2.89
CA GLU A 59 1.34 -7.16 -2.61
C GLU A 59 1.61 -7.05 -1.12
N CYS A 60 0.68 -6.52 -0.36
CA CYS A 60 0.82 -6.37 1.08
C CYS A 60 0.39 -7.62 1.86
N GLU A 61 -0.18 -8.62 1.20
CA GLU A 61 -0.69 -9.81 1.90
C GLU A 61 0.36 -10.60 2.64
N ALA A 62 1.60 -10.61 2.12
CA ALA A 62 2.69 -11.33 2.77
C ALA A 62 2.93 -10.81 4.19
N VAL A 63 2.63 -9.55 4.45
CA VAL A 63 2.84 -8.91 5.76
C VAL A 63 1.53 -8.76 6.52
N LEU A 64 0.47 -8.30 5.84
CA LEU A 64 -0.77 -7.94 6.50
C LEU A 64 -1.80 -9.07 6.56
N GLY A 65 -1.56 -10.16 5.84
CA GLY A 65 -2.46 -11.30 5.84
C GLY A 65 -3.36 -11.34 4.62
N LYS A 66 -3.75 -12.53 4.22
CA LYS A 66 -4.58 -12.74 3.04
C LYS A 66 -5.93 -12.06 3.19
N GLY A 67 -6.32 -11.27 2.21
CA GLY A 67 -7.61 -10.59 2.20
C GLY A 67 -7.75 -9.49 3.24
N TRP A 68 -6.65 -8.98 3.77
CA TRP A 68 -6.64 -8.01 4.87
C TRP A 68 -7.48 -6.75 4.59
N TRP A 69 -7.62 -6.37 3.32
CA TRP A 69 -8.34 -5.13 2.98
C TRP A 69 -9.85 -5.31 2.90
N ARG A 70 -10.36 -6.51 3.01
CA ARG A 70 -11.78 -6.81 2.84
C ARG A 70 -12.61 -6.67 4.10
N SER A 71 -11.99 -6.50 5.22
CA SER A 71 -12.71 -6.37 6.50
C SER A 71 -12.83 -4.94 6.96
#